data_815ce650d3248ad81a1b5eb33ed79cdd
#
_entry.id   815ce650d3248ad81a1b5eb33ed79cdd
#
_cell.length_a   1.000
_cell.length_b   1.000
_cell.length_c   1.000
_cell.angle_alpha   90.00
_cell.angle_beta   90.00
_cell.angle_gamma   90.00
#
_symmetry.space_group_name_H-M   'P 1'
#
loop_
_entity.id
_entity.type
_entity.pdbx_description
1 polymer ?
#
loop_
_entity_poly.entity_id
_entity_poly.type
_entity_poly.pdbx_seq_one_letter_code
_entity_poly.pdbx_strand_id
1 'polypeptide(L)'
;MAIKHKHMSETVDDMTTGWRRILIGFGFFCLSVMMLWWWYCAIRATSPQMIDIDVSGNNRYSTILLVVLLVFIVAVSVFAKVRQAVRGIWHMMVRYKWILFVIVICWQIVMFFALGPATGFDAEWVIDYVVNPQVITDKGLDGASYLSNSPNNYLLFFVELGIYKALPFVTSPEALLLVMRVISVLVVDVCAIGMYAVAKRYLNDSVANIVLLLWCILLGLSGWCLHPYSDTFCMPFTVINCAFCFWLLSQKTIDKAFLSSWKNPVLIFLFGLNLAVTYNLKPSAVIPVIALLVALLLKMNRRYCVALLASLILMAGGFLCANVPYNHAVRTQQLVPYNHELSLSPQHYVMMGMTGTGGYLESEYQFTMSHLTYQEKVDANNAVIKQRLRQYGVVGYSTFLLTKFRNFTSDGSFGVQRYAGNVFLPRPFANEPLNAVHENLWPFAVWCG
;
A
#
# COMPACT_ATOMS: atom_id res chain seq x y z
N MET A 1 -8.93 31.10 -10.44
CA MET A 1 -8.89 29.65 -10.73
C MET A 1 -8.21 29.35 -12.06
N ALA A 2 -8.48 30.07 -13.14
CA ALA A 2 -7.85 29.90 -14.47
C ALA A 2 -6.32 30.05 -14.49
N ILE A 3 -5.73 30.87 -13.61
CA ILE A 3 -4.26 31.10 -13.58
C ILE A 3 -3.47 29.86 -13.10
N LYS A 4 -4.07 28.97 -12.26
CA LYS A 4 -3.39 27.75 -11.77
C LYS A 4 -3.31 26.63 -12.83
N HIS A 5 -4.31 26.49 -13.68
CA HIS A 5 -4.30 25.51 -14.77
C HIS A 5 -3.26 25.82 -15.84
N LYS A 6 -3.07 27.11 -16.13
CA LYS A 6 -2.06 27.57 -17.10
C LYS A 6 -0.63 27.24 -16.64
N HIS A 7 -0.35 27.31 -15.31
CA HIS A 7 0.97 27.02 -14.78
C HIS A 7 1.38 25.54 -14.82
N MET A 8 0.44 24.61 -14.70
CA MET A 8 0.78 23.17 -14.77
C MET A 8 1.01 22.73 -16.22
N SER A 9 0.27 23.28 -17.19
CA SER A 9 0.53 23.06 -18.63
C SER A 9 1.86 23.71 -19.07
N GLU A 10 2.15 24.91 -18.62
CA GLU A 10 3.44 25.59 -18.94
C GLU A 10 4.65 24.87 -18.30
N THR A 11 4.51 24.24 -17.12
CA THR A 11 5.60 23.43 -16.51
C THR A 11 5.83 22.10 -17.23
N VAL A 12 4.81 21.55 -17.89
CA VAL A 12 4.95 20.37 -18.76
C VAL A 12 5.63 20.76 -20.08
N ASP A 13 5.28 21.89 -20.65
CA ASP A 13 5.88 22.38 -21.90
C ASP A 13 7.35 22.80 -21.73
N ASP A 14 7.73 23.37 -20.57
CA ASP A 14 9.12 23.73 -20.27
C ASP A 14 10.02 22.49 -19.97
N MET A 15 9.44 21.35 -19.64
CA MET A 15 10.15 20.06 -19.49
C MET A 15 10.52 19.39 -20.81
N THR A 16 10.17 19.96 -21.95
CA THR A 16 10.13 19.26 -23.25
C THR A 16 11.30 19.55 -24.19
N THR A 17 12.53 19.59 -23.71
CA THR A 17 13.69 19.61 -24.60
C THR A 17 14.28 18.21 -24.82
N GLY A 18 14.32 17.77 -26.07
CA GLY A 18 15.11 16.65 -26.59
C GLY A 18 14.96 15.32 -25.81
N TRP A 19 16.01 14.93 -25.10
CA TRP A 19 16.10 13.65 -24.40
C TRP A 19 15.03 13.42 -23.32
N ARG A 20 14.49 14.49 -22.73
CA ARG A 20 13.41 14.39 -21.72
C ARG A 20 12.10 13.90 -22.33
N ARG A 21 11.77 14.35 -23.55
CA ARG A 21 10.60 13.84 -24.31
C ARG A 21 10.76 12.34 -24.59
N ILE A 22 11.99 11.94 -24.96
CA ILE A 22 12.29 10.53 -25.22
C ILE A 22 12.09 9.69 -23.96
N LEU A 23 12.60 10.12 -22.80
CA LEU A 23 12.42 9.40 -21.53
C LEU A 23 10.95 9.32 -21.09
N ILE A 24 10.21 10.42 -21.21
CA ILE A 24 8.78 10.45 -20.90
C ILE A 24 8.01 9.52 -21.86
N GLY A 25 8.29 9.61 -23.16
CA GLY A 25 7.70 8.73 -24.18
C GLY A 25 8.02 7.26 -23.93
N PHE A 26 9.26 6.95 -23.58
CA PHE A 26 9.67 5.60 -23.19
C PHE A 26 8.95 5.12 -21.91
N GLY A 27 8.79 5.97 -20.91
CA GLY A 27 8.02 5.66 -19.71
C GLY A 27 6.55 5.33 -20.03
N PHE A 28 5.90 6.13 -20.87
CA PHE A 28 4.54 5.82 -21.33
C PHE A 28 4.46 4.54 -22.15
N PHE A 29 5.44 4.27 -23.02
CA PHE A 29 5.53 3.02 -23.75
C PHE A 29 5.64 1.82 -22.80
N CYS A 30 6.55 1.85 -21.82
CA CYS A 30 6.70 0.80 -20.83
C CYS A 30 5.40 0.57 -20.03
N LEU A 31 4.76 1.66 -19.59
CA LEU A 31 3.48 1.58 -18.87
C LEU A 31 2.39 0.95 -19.75
N SER A 32 2.31 1.33 -21.02
CA SER A 32 1.34 0.75 -21.96
C SER A 32 1.56 -0.74 -22.16
N VAL A 33 2.82 -1.17 -22.34
CA VAL A 33 3.18 -2.59 -22.46
C VAL A 33 2.81 -3.36 -21.20
N MET A 34 3.10 -2.80 -20.01
CA MET A 34 2.71 -3.41 -18.73
C MET A 34 1.19 -3.52 -18.59
N MET A 35 0.44 -2.51 -18.97
CA MET A 35 -1.03 -2.53 -18.95
C MET A 35 -1.60 -3.58 -19.90
N LEU A 36 -1.08 -3.69 -21.13
CA LEU A 36 -1.48 -4.72 -22.09
C LEU A 36 -1.15 -6.12 -21.57
N TRP A 37 0.01 -6.30 -20.94
CA TRP A 37 0.39 -7.56 -20.31
C TRP A 37 -0.56 -7.91 -19.15
N TRP A 38 -0.92 -6.94 -18.33
CA TRP A 38 -1.89 -7.15 -17.25
C TRP A 38 -3.25 -7.59 -17.79
N TRP A 39 -3.78 -6.91 -18.81
CA TRP A 39 -5.02 -7.31 -19.47
C TRP A 39 -4.93 -8.73 -20.06
N TYR A 40 -3.84 -9.05 -20.71
CA TYR A 40 -3.60 -10.41 -21.21
C TYR A 40 -3.65 -11.44 -20.06
N CYS A 41 -2.97 -11.19 -18.95
CA CYS A 41 -2.98 -12.07 -17.79
C CYS A 41 -4.38 -12.20 -17.16
N ALA A 42 -5.14 -11.11 -17.04
CA ALA A 42 -6.50 -11.14 -16.50
C ALA A 42 -7.47 -11.96 -17.38
N ILE A 43 -7.31 -11.91 -18.71
CA ILE A 43 -8.11 -12.72 -19.65
C ILE A 43 -7.75 -14.20 -19.54
N ARG A 44 -6.46 -14.52 -19.34
CA ARG A 44 -5.96 -15.90 -19.32
C ARG A 44 -6.05 -16.58 -17.96
N ALA A 45 -6.23 -15.82 -16.88
CA ALA A 45 -6.32 -16.37 -15.54
C ALA A 45 -7.62 -17.14 -15.35
N THR A 46 -7.52 -18.44 -15.05
CA THR A 46 -8.68 -19.32 -14.84
C THR A 46 -8.91 -19.66 -13.37
N SER A 47 -7.89 -19.49 -12.53
CA SER A 47 -7.94 -19.74 -11.09
C SER A 47 -7.78 -18.45 -10.31
N PRO A 48 -8.61 -18.19 -9.30
CA PRO A 48 -8.42 -17.07 -8.38
C PRO A 48 -7.34 -17.33 -7.32
N GLN A 49 -6.66 -18.47 -7.35
CA GLN A 49 -5.64 -18.80 -6.34
C GLN A 49 -4.34 -18.05 -6.63
N MET A 50 -3.85 -17.31 -5.65
CA MET A 50 -2.62 -16.51 -5.77
C MET A 50 -1.35 -17.34 -5.92
N ILE A 51 -1.35 -18.64 -5.57
CA ILE A 51 -0.12 -19.45 -5.52
C ILE A 51 0.20 -20.03 -6.88
N ASP A 52 -0.81 -20.50 -7.63
CA ASP A 52 -0.65 -21.07 -8.98
C ASP A 52 -1.83 -20.63 -9.85
N ILE A 53 -1.69 -19.47 -10.50
CA ILE A 53 -2.68 -19.02 -11.44
C ILE A 53 -2.51 -19.81 -12.73
N ASP A 54 -3.46 -20.69 -13.01
CA ASP A 54 -3.54 -21.38 -14.28
C ASP A 54 -3.95 -20.40 -15.38
N VAL A 55 -3.04 -20.17 -16.33
CA VAL A 55 -3.27 -19.33 -17.51
C VAL A 55 -3.44 -20.16 -18.79
N SER A 56 -3.57 -21.46 -18.68
CA SER A 56 -3.78 -22.35 -19.83
C SER A 56 -5.16 -22.15 -20.46
N GLY A 57 -6.15 -21.77 -19.66
CA GLY A 57 -7.52 -21.49 -20.08
C GLY A 57 -7.78 -20.01 -20.40
N ASN A 58 -9.04 -19.68 -20.56
CA ASN A 58 -9.54 -18.31 -20.70
C ASN A 58 -10.51 -18.00 -19.56
N ASN A 59 -10.28 -16.89 -18.86
CA ASN A 59 -11.24 -16.36 -17.93
C ASN A 59 -12.41 -15.74 -18.70
N ARG A 60 -13.53 -16.46 -18.76
CA ARG A 60 -14.73 -16.00 -19.49
C ARG A 60 -15.25 -14.67 -18.98
N TYR A 61 -15.23 -14.43 -17.67
CA TYR A 61 -15.71 -13.20 -17.06
C TYR A 61 -14.81 -12.01 -17.43
N SER A 62 -13.49 -12.16 -17.33
CA SER A 62 -12.53 -11.13 -17.74
C SER A 62 -12.61 -10.85 -19.24
N THR A 63 -12.82 -11.88 -20.07
CA THR A 63 -13.01 -11.72 -21.52
C THR A 63 -14.30 -10.97 -21.82
N ILE A 64 -15.41 -11.35 -21.19
CA ILE A 64 -16.70 -10.66 -21.35
C ILE A 64 -16.58 -9.20 -20.91
N LEU A 65 -15.98 -8.96 -19.73
CA LEU A 65 -15.76 -7.60 -19.22
C LEU A 65 -14.94 -6.74 -20.18
N LEU A 66 -13.87 -7.30 -20.77
CA LEU A 66 -13.07 -6.61 -21.76
C LEU A 66 -13.88 -6.26 -23.00
N VAL A 67 -14.65 -7.22 -23.54
CA VAL A 67 -15.49 -6.97 -24.71
C VAL A 67 -16.53 -5.91 -24.40
N VAL A 68 -17.20 -5.99 -23.25
CA VAL A 68 -18.18 -4.97 -22.79
C VAL A 68 -17.51 -3.61 -22.67
N LEU A 69 -16.30 -3.53 -22.09
CA LEU A 69 -15.55 -2.29 -21.95
C LEU A 69 -15.17 -1.70 -23.31
N LEU A 70 -14.69 -2.52 -24.25
CA LEU A 70 -14.34 -2.08 -25.60
C LEU A 70 -15.58 -1.58 -26.36
N VAL A 71 -16.69 -2.33 -26.30
CA VAL A 71 -17.99 -1.91 -26.89
C VAL A 71 -18.45 -0.60 -26.27
N PHE A 72 -18.33 -0.46 -24.94
CA PHE A 72 -18.69 0.77 -24.22
C PHE A 72 -17.81 1.96 -24.67
N ILE A 73 -16.47 1.78 -24.76
CA ILE A 73 -15.56 2.82 -25.24
C ILE A 73 -15.91 3.24 -26.65
N VAL A 74 -16.19 2.29 -27.55
CA VAL A 74 -16.62 2.58 -28.92
C VAL A 74 -17.96 3.31 -28.91
N ALA A 75 -18.93 2.85 -28.13
CA ALA A 75 -20.24 3.48 -28.02
C ALA A 75 -20.15 4.93 -27.51
N VAL A 76 -19.33 5.20 -26.50
CA VAL A 76 -19.08 6.56 -25.97
C VAL A 76 -18.36 7.43 -27.02
N SER A 77 -17.47 6.83 -27.81
CA SER A 77 -16.72 7.55 -28.83
C SER A 77 -17.59 7.93 -30.04
N VAL A 78 -18.44 7.02 -30.46
CA VAL A 78 -19.23 7.16 -31.72
C VAL A 78 -20.57 7.83 -31.46
N PHE A 79 -21.32 7.40 -30.43
CA PHE A 79 -22.70 7.82 -30.22
C PHE A 79 -22.83 9.02 -29.27
N ALA A 80 -23.25 10.17 -29.78
CA ALA A 80 -23.44 11.38 -28.97
C ALA A 80 -24.42 11.21 -27.81
N LYS A 81 -25.52 10.42 -27.99
CA LYS A 81 -26.50 10.12 -26.94
C LYS A 81 -25.88 9.34 -25.78
N VAL A 82 -25.03 8.34 -26.08
CA VAL A 82 -24.31 7.55 -25.07
C VAL A 82 -23.34 8.45 -24.30
N ARG A 83 -22.60 9.28 -24.99
CA ARG A 83 -21.69 10.25 -24.38
C ARG A 83 -22.42 11.23 -23.46
N GLN A 84 -23.60 11.70 -23.88
CA GLN A 84 -24.45 12.58 -23.06
C GLN A 84 -24.97 11.86 -21.82
N ALA A 85 -25.41 10.60 -21.95
CA ALA A 85 -25.87 9.78 -20.81
C ALA A 85 -24.72 9.55 -19.81
N VAL A 86 -23.52 9.18 -20.27
CA VAL A 86 -22.34 9.01 -19.43
C VAL A 86 -21.97 10.31 -18.69
N ARG A 87 -22.00 11.45 -19.39
CA ARG A 87 -21.80 12.76 -18.76
C ARG A 87 -22.87 13.05 -17.69
N GLY A 88 -24.13 12.72 -17.98
CA GLY A 88 -25.22 12.87 -17.02
C GLY A 88 -25.01 12.03 -15.75
N ILE A 89 -24.66 10.76 -15.92
CA ILE A 89 -24.32 9.85 -14.79
C ILE A 89 -23.13 10.41 -14.01
N TRP A 90 -22.07 10.83 -14.70
CA TRP A 90 -20.91 11.45 -14.07
C TRP A 90 -21.27 12.69 -13.23
N HIS A 91 -22.05 13.61 -13.79
CA HIS A 91 -22.51 14.78 -13.06
C HIS A 91 -23.37 14.42 -11.84
N MET A 92 -24.22 13.41 -11.97
CA MET A 92 -25.00 12.88 -10.86
C MET A 92 -24.10 12.29 -9.76
N MET A 93 -23.13 11.44 -10.11
CA MET A 93 -22.19 10.86 -9.16
C MET A 93 -21.38 11.95 -8.44
N VAL A 94 -20.88 12.95 -9.17
CA VAL A 94 -20.14 14.07 -8.60
C VAL A 94 -21.02 14.93 -7.69
N ARG A 95 -22.28 15.16 -8.09
CA ARG A 95 -23.26 15.92 -7.27
C ARG A 95 -23.55 15.22 -5.95
N TYR A 96 -23.70 13.89 -5.98
CA TYR A 96 -24.10 13.08 -4.83
C TYR A 96 -22.93 12.31 -4.19
N LYS A 97 -21.68 12.62 -4.52
CA LYS A 97 -20.49 11.90 -4.04
C LYS A 97 -20.41 11.72 -2.54
N TRP A 98 -20.87 12.71 -1.76
CA TRP A 98 -20.87 12.62 -0.30
C TRP A 98 -21.97 11.69 0.22
N ILE A 99 -23.09 11.60 -0.48
CA ILE A 99 -24.12 10.60 -0.18
C ILE A 99 -23.60 9.21 -0.49
N LEU A 100 -22.93 9.03 -1.63
CA LEU A 100 -22.26 7.77 -1.97
C LEU A 100 -21.20 7.39 -0.92
N PHE A 101 -20.44 8.37 -0.43
CA PHE A 101 -19.48 8.15 0.64
C PHE A 101 -20.14 7.68 1.94
N VAL A 102 -21.27 8.28 2.34
CA VAL A 102 -22.06 7.84 3.50
C VAL A 102 -22.60 6.42 3.28
N ILE A 103 -23.04 6.06 2.08
CA ILE A 103 -23.47 4.70 1.76
C ILE A 103 -22.32 3.71 1.96
N VAL A 104 -21.09 4.07 1.56
CA VAL A 104 -19.90 3.25 1.81
C VAL A 104 -19.65 3.08 3.30
N ILE A 105 -19.78 4.13 4.11
CA ILE A 105 -19.66 4.01 5.58
C ILE A 105 -20.73 3.07 6.16
N CYS A 106 -21.98 3.17 5.71
CA CYS A 106 -23.03 2.23 6.12
C CYS A 106 -22.70 0.79 5.73
N TRP A 107 -22.16 0.58 4.53
CA TRP A 107 -21.67 -0.72 4.08
C TRP A 107 -20.54 -1.27 4.97
N GLN A 108 -19.57 -0.44 5.33
CA GLN A 108 -18.48 -0.81 6.22
C GLN A 108 -18.97 -1.24 7.60
N ILE A 109 -20.02 -0.59 8.13
CA ILE A 109 -20.68 -1.00 9.37
C ILE A 109 -21.30 -2.39 9.21
N VAL A 110 -21.99 -2.66 8.10
CA VAL A 110 -22.54 -4.00 7.82
C VAL A 110 -21.41 -5.02 7.75
N MET A 111 -20.35 -4.73 7.01
CA MET A 111 -19.19 -5.62 6.88
C MET A 111 -18.46 -5.86 8.21
N PHE A 112 -18.42 -4.86 9.09
CA PHE A 112 -17.82 -5.00 10.42
C PHE A 112 -18.47 -6.11 11.24
N PHE A 113 -19.80 -6.23 11.17
CA PHE A 113 -20.53 -7.29 11.86
C PHE A 113 -20.63 -8.58 11.06
N ALA A 114 -20.71 -8.49 9.74
CA ALA A 114 -20.81 -9.65 8.85
C ALA A 114 -19.53 -10.48 8.80
N LEU A 115 -18.36 -9.83 8.82
CA LEU A 115 -17.07 -10.50 8.85
C LEU A 115 -16.64 -10.72 10.28
N GLY A 116 -16.39 -11.98 10.67
CA GLY A 116 -15.97 -12.34 12.01
C GLY A 116 -14.76 -11.52 12.51
N PRO A 117 -14.51 -11.51 13.84
CA PRO A 117 -13.48 -10.65 14.43
C PRO A 117 -12.05 -11.03 14.04
N ALA A 118 -11.79 -12.27 13.67
CA ALA A 118 -10.43 -12.74 13.35
C ALA A 118 -9.86 -12.05 12.11
N THR A 119 -8.59 -11.69 12.17
CA THR A 119 -7.85 -11.12 11.05
C THR A 119 -6.79 -12.08 10.49
N GLY A 120 -6.41 -13.09 11.27
CA GLY A 120 -5.33 -14.03 10.95
C GLY A 120 -3.94 -13.40 10.89
N PHE A 121 -2.95 -14.19 10.76
CA PHE A 121 -1.52 -13.90 10.58
C PHE A 121 -0.98 -12.67 11.34
N ASP A 122 0.01 -11.96 10.78
CA ASP A 122 0.78 -10.91 11.45
C ASP A 122 -0.07 -9.87 12.21
N ALA A 123 -1.21 -9.47 11.68
CA ALA A 123 -2.06 -8.47 12.31
C ALA A 123 -2.67 -8.96 13.63
N GLU A 124 -3.11 -10.22 13.70
CA GLU A 124 -3.64 -10.84 14.91
C GLU A 124 -2.51 -11.11 15.90
N TRP A 125 -1.38 -11.64 15.44
CA TRP A 125 -0.23 -11.91 16.31
C TRP A 125 0.31 -10.66 17.01
N VAL A 126 0.41 -9.53 16.31
CA VAL A 126 0.85 -8.28 16.94
C VAL A 126 -0.11 -7.86 18.06
N ILE A 127 -1.42 -7.99 17.85
CA ILE A 127 -2.44 -7.70 18.87
C ILE A 127 -2.31 -8.64 20.08
N ASP A 128 -2.10 -9.94 19.84
CA ASP A 128 -1.88 -10.93 20.89
C ASP A 128 -0.65 -10.57 21.73
N TYR A 129 0.45 -10.19 21.09
CA TYR A 129 1.69 -9.78 21.76
C TYR A 129 1.55 -8.44 22.51
N VAL A 130 0.69 -7.55 22.07
CA VAL A 130 0.39 -6.31 22.81
C VAL A 130 -0.28 -6.62 24.16
N VAL A 131 -1.20 -7.58 24.17
CA VAL A 131 -1.92 -7.97 25.40
C VAL A 131 -1.06 -8.90 26.27
N ASN A 132 -0.39 -9.86 25.65
CA ASN A 132 0.51 -10.81 26.34
C ASN A 132 1.76 -11.09 25.51
N PRO A 133 2.88 -10.39 25.74
CA PRO A 133 4.13 -10.59 25.01
C PRO A 133 4.73 -11.99 25.09
N GLN A 134 4.34 -12.81 26.08
CA GLN A 134 4.84 -14.16 26.30
C GLN A 134 3.99 -15.25 25.62
N VAL A 135 2.86 -14.87 25.00
CA VAL A 135 2.03 -15.86 24.30
C VAL A 135 2.78 -16.47 23.13
N ILE A 136 2.65 -17.77 22.96
CA ILE A 136 3.14 -18.47 21.76
C ILE A 136 1.96 -18.56 20.81
N THR A 137 2.06 -17.87 19.69
CA THR A 137 1.04 -17.90 18.63
C THR A 137 1.17 -19.15 17.78
N ASP A 138 0.28 -19.34 16.83
CA ASP A 138 0.33 -20.43 15.83
C ASP A 138 1.57 -20.36 14.93
N LYS A 139 2.27 -19.22 14.87
CA LYS A 139 3.60 -19.11 14.28
C LYS A 139 4.69 -19.85 15.06
N GLY A 140 4.42 -20.26 16.30
CA GLY A 140 5.38 -20.92 17.19
C GLY A 140 6.41 -19.99 17.81
N LEU A 141 6.15 -18.69 17.84
CA LEU A 141 7.05 -17.65 18.35
C LEU A 141 6.35 -16.83 19.45
N ASP A 142 7.09 -16.38 20.45
CA ASP A 142 6.68 -15.32 21.37
C ASP A 142 6.87 -13.93 20.77
N GLY A 143 6.39 -12.89 21.46
CA GLY A 143 6.42 -11.51 20.94
C GLY A 143 7.84 -11.00 20.70
N ALA A 144 8.80 -11.31 21.56
CA ALA A 144 10.20 -10.88 21.40
C ALA A 144 10.85 -11.54 20.18
N SER A 145 10.65 -12.84 19.99
CA SER A 145 11.16 -13.61 18.86
C SER A 145 10.51 -13.17 17.55
N TYR A 146 9.18 -13.02 17.54
CA TYR A 146 8.45 -12.60 16.36
C TYR A 146 8.84 -11.18 15.90
N LEU A 147 8.84 -10.20 16.83
CA LEU A 147 9.17 -8.82 16.48
C LEU A 147 10.65 -8.66 16.13
N SER A 148 11.54 -9.47 16.70
CA SER A 148 12.95 -9.51 16.27
C SER A 148 13.10 -10.06 14.86
N ASN A 149 12.30 -11.05 14.50
CA ASN A 149 12.25 -11.64 13.15
C ASN A 149 11.69 -10.66 12.12
N SER A 150 10.63 -9.91 12.49
CA SER A 150 9.91 -8.97 11.65
C SER A 150 9.94 -7.54 12.22
N PRO A 151 11.12 -6.84 12.21
CA PRO A 151 11.32 -5.58 12.92
C PRO A 151 10.44 -4.42 12.43
N ASN A 152 9.90 -4.50 11.22
CA ASN A 152 8.94 -3.53 10.69
C ASN A 152 7.62 -3.48 11.47
N ASN A 153 7.31 -4.51 12.26
CA ASN A 153 6.10 -4.56 13.06
C ASN A 153 6.25 -3.90 14.47
N TYR A 154 7.47 -3.51 14.89
CA TYR A 154 7.66 -2.82 16.17
C TYR A 154 6.87 -1.50 16.26
N LEU A 155 6.85 -0.69 15.20
CA LEU A 155 6.12 0.57 15.25
C LEU A 155 4.61 0.35 15.37
N LEU A 156 4.07 -0.63 14.65
CA LEU A 156 2.68 -1.04 14.80
C LEU A 156 2.40 -1.52 16.23
N PHE A 157 3.23 -2.41 16.76
CA PHE A 157 3.14 -2.89 18.15
C PHE A 157 3.12 -1.73 19.16
N PHE A 158 3.98 -0.73 19.03
CA PHE A 158 3.99 0.41 19.96
C PHE A 158 2.75 1.29 19.83
N VAL A 159 2.22 1.48 18.62
CA VAL A 159 0.97 2.22 18.41
C VAL A 159 -0.20 1.48 19.07
N GLU A 160 -0.32 0.18 18.82
CA GLU A 160 -1.37 -0.65 19.41
C GLU A 160 -1.25 -0.76 20.92
N LEU A 161 -0.03 -0.90 21.45
CA LEU A 161 0.25 -0.88 22.88
C LEU A 161 -0.15 0.46 23.54
N GLY A 162 0.11 1.58 22.84
CA GLY A 162 -0.33 2.90 23.29
C GLY A 162 -1.84 3.00 23.38
N ILE A 163 -2.57 2.48 22.39
CA ILE A 163 -4.04 2.43 22.37
C ILE A 163 -4.55 1.50 23.50
N TYR A 164 -3.98 0.31 23.62
CA TYR A 164 -4.33 -0.65 24.68
C TYR A 164 -4.21 -0.05 26.08
N LYS A 165 -3.09 0.63 26.36
CA LYS A 165 -2.87 1.29 27.65
C LYS A 165 -3.76 2.51 27.88
N ALA A 166 -4.16 3.21 26.81
CA ALA A 166 -5.03 4.38 26.91
C ALA A 166 -6.51 4.02 27.13
N LEU A 167 -6.91 2.77 26.86
CA LEU A 167 -8.31 2.31 26.93
C LEU A 167 -8.48 1.23 28.01
N PRO A 168 -8.73 1.60 29.29
CA PRO A 168 -8.78 0.65 30.40
C PRO A 168 -9.88 -0.41 30.29
N PHE A 169 -10.89 -0.19 29.44
CA PHE A 169 -11.97 -1.15 29.19
C PHE A 169 -11.57 -2.24 28.17
N VAL A 170 -10.45 -2.08 27.47
CA VAL A 170 -9.89 -3.08 26.57
C VAL A 170 -9.01 -4.03 27.38
N THR A 171 -9.51 -5.23 27.65
CA THR A 171 -8.84 -6.18 28.55
C THR A 171 -8.43 -7.50 27.88
N SER A 172 -8.79 -7.68 26.60
CA SER A 172 -8.49 -8.91 25.85
C SER A 172 -7.99 -8.61 24.44
N PRO A 173 -7.30 -9.55 23.78
CA PRO A 173 -6.90 -9.42 22.38
C PRO A 173 -8.09 -9.15 21.46
N GLU A 174 -9.22 -9.83 21.65
CA GLU A 174 -10.43 -9.64 20.86
C GLU A 174 -10.97 -8.20 21.01
N ALA A 175 -11.04 -7.67 22.25
CA ALA A 175 -11.49 -6.31 22.49
C ALA A 175 -10.56 -5.28 21.81
N LEU A 176 -9.25 -5.50 21.87
CA LEU A 176 -8.27 -4.65 21.18
C LEU A 176 -8.45 -4.74 19.66
N LEU A 177 -8.61 -5.94 19.13
CA LEU A 177 -8.85 -6.17 17.71
C LEU A 177 -10.08 -5.43 17.20
N LEU A 178 -11.19 -5.46 17.94
CA LEU A 178 -12.41 -4.73 17.58
C LEU A 178 -12.17 -3.21 17.54
N VAL A 179 -11.47 -2.66 18.54
CA VAL A 179 -11.07 -1.24 18.54
C VAL A 179 -10.19 -0.90 17.35
N MET A 180 -9.19 -1.72 17.07
CA MET A 180 -8.26 -1.51 15.96
C MET A 180 -8.96 -1.61 14.60
N ARG A 181 -9.96 -2.48 14.44
CA ARG A 181 -10.81 -2.54 13.23
C ARG A 181 -11.60 -1.25 13.02
N VAL A 182 -12.19 -0.67 14.09
CA VAL A 182 -12.87 0.63 13.99
C VAL A 182 -11.88 1.71 13.55
N ILE A 183 -10.70 1.75 14.17
CA ILE A 183 -9.64 2.71 13.80
C ILE A 183 -9.21 2.51 12.34
N SER A 184 -9.09 1.27 11.87
CA SER A 184 -8.74 0.98 10.47
C SER A 184 -9.74 1.57 9.49
N VAL A 185 -11.04 1.39 9.72
CA VAL A 185 -12.10 1.99 8.89
C VAL A 185 -11.98 3.51 8.88
N LEU A 186 -11.85 4.13 10.05
CA LEU A 186 -11.69 5.59 10.18
C LEU A 186 -10.44 6.08 9.43
N VAL A 187 -9.33 5.36 9.52
CA VAL A 187 -8.10 5.69 8.79
C VAL A 187 -8.32 5.65 7.29
N VAL A 188 -8.97 4.60 6.77
CA VAL A 188 -9.28 4.47 5.34
C VAL A 188 -10.14 5.63 4.86
N ASP A 189 -11.19 5.98 5.61
CA ASP A 189 -12.14 7.04 5.23
C ASP A 189 -11.50 8.45 5.32
N VAL A 190 -10.73 8.73 6.37
CA VAL A 190 -9.98 9.98 6.49
C VAL A 190 -8.96 10.11 5.35
N CYS A 191 -8.30 9.02 4.98
CA CYS A 191 -7.37 9.01 3.86
C CYS A 191 -8.07 9.24 2.51
N ALA A 192 -9.29 8.74 2.31
CA ALA A 192 -10.11 9.05 1.13
C ALA A 192 -10.34 10.56 0.98
N ILE A 193 -10.77 11.20 2.08
CA ILE A 193 -10.97 12.66 2.13
C ILE A 193 -9.65 13.42 1.93
N GLY A 194 -8.57 12.94 2.56
CA GLY A 194 -7.23 13.50 2.42
C GLY A 194 -6.73 13.47 0.98
N MET A 195 -6.82 12.31 0.30
CA MET A 195 -6.43 12.18 -1.11
C MET A 195 -7.32 13.01 -2.05
N TYR A 196 -8.62 13.08 -1.77
CA TYR A 196 -9.53 14.00 -2.47
C TYR A 196 -9.04 15.45 -2.35
N ALA A 197 -8.72 15.90 -1.14
CA ALA A 197 -8.24 17.25 -0.89
C ALA A 197 -6.89 17.54 -1.59
N VAL A 198 -5.95 16.59 -1.55
CA VAL A 198 -4.66 16.67 -2.25
C VAL A 198 -4.87 16.79 -3.76
N ALA A 199 -5.68 15.90 -4.35
CA ALA A 199 -5.98 15.92 -5.78
C ALA A 199 -6.70 17.22 -6.19
N LYS A 200 -7.65 17.69 -5.38
CA LYS A 200 -8.34 18.96 -5.62
C LYS A 200 -7.40 20.16 -5.54
N ARG A 201 -6.45 20.15 -4.61
CA ARG A 201 -5.50 21.24 -4.37
C ARG A 201 -4.46 21.36 -5.49
N TYR A 202 -3.91 20.24 -5.94
CA TYR A 202 -2.73 20.21 -6.81
C TYR A 202 -3.04 19.80 -8.25
N LEU A 203 -4.13 19.09 -8.50
CA LEU A 203 -4.55 18.69 -9.83
C LEU A 203 -5.81 19.46 -10.25
N ASN A 204 -6.98 18.85 -10.19
CA ASN A 204 -8.25 19.51 -10.50
C ASN A 204 -9.45 18.80 -9.87
N ASP A 205 -10.63 19.43 -9.93
CA ASP A 205 -11.87 18.89 -9.36
C ASP A 205 -12.27 17.54 -9.99
N SER A 206 -12.05 17.35 -11.29
CA SER A 206 -12.40 16.10 -11.97
C SER A 206 -11.56 14.94 -11.46
N VAL A 207 -10.22 15.13 -11.37
CA VAL A 207 -9.30 14.11 -10.84
C VAL A 207 -9.61 13.84 -9.37
N ALA A 208 -9.90 14.87 -8.56
CA ALA A 208 -10.27 14.69 -7.16
C ALA A 208 -11.53 13.82 -7.00
N ASN A 209 -12.55 14.05 -7.83
CA ASN A 209 -13.76 13.23 -7.81
C ASN A 209 -13.51 11.79 -8.26
N ILE A 210 -12.67 11.58 -9.28
CA ILE A 210 -12.25 10.24 -9.71
C ILE A 210 -11.53 9.52 -8.56
N VAL A 211 -10.57 10.18 -7.92
CA VAL A 211 -9.81 9.62 -6.78
C VAL A 211 -10.75 9.20 -5.65
N LEU A 212 -11.69 10.05 -5.26
CA LEU A 212 -12.66 9.72 -4.21
C LEU A 212 -13.52 8.52 -4.58
N LEU A 213 -14.08 8.49 -5.80
CA LEU A 213 -14.95 7.39 -6.24
C LEU A 213 -14.18 6.08 -6.37
N LEU A 214 -12.95 6.10 -6.91
CA LEU A 214 -12.11 4.90 -6.98
C LEU A 214 -11.73 4.41 -5.58
N TRP A 215 -11.43 5.32 -4.66
CA TRP A 215 -11.13 4.94 -3.27
C TRP A 215 -12.33 4.27 -2.61
N CYS A 216 -13.54 4.82 -2.78
CA CYS A 216 -14.76 4.21 -2.29
C CYS A 216 -14.95 2.78 -2.83
N ILE A 217 -14.76 2.60 -4.14
CA ILE A 217 -14.98 1.29 -4.81
C ILE A 217 -13.89 0.28 -4.42
N LEU A 218 -12.61 0.67 -4.49
CA LEU A 218 -11.49 -0.27 -4.34
C LEU A 218 -11.15 -0.58 -2.88
N LEU A 219 -11.31 0.38 -1.98
CA LEU A 219 -10.94 0.23 -0.58
C LEU A 219 -12.16 0.31 0.35
N GLY A 220 -13.05 1.26 0.13
CA GLY A 220 -14.19 1.48 1.01
C GLY A 220 -15.21 0.34 1.00
N LEU A 221 -15.45 -0.29 -0.15
CA LEU A 221 -16.33 -1.47 -0.26
C LEU A 221 -15.62 -2.79 0.04
N SER A 222 -14.29 -2.79 0.11
CA SER A 222 -13.50 -3.99 0.36
C SER A 222 -13.42 -4.30 1.85
N GLY A 223 -13.45 -5.59 2.23
CA GLY A 223 -13.18 -6.05 3.59
C GLY A 223 -11.79 -5.66 4.12
N TRP A 224 -10.85 -5.28 3.24
CA TRP A 224 -9.54 -4.77 3.66
C TRP A 224 -9.62 -3.52 4.53
N CYS A 225 -10.66 -2.70 4.45
CA CYS A 225 -10.84 -1.54 5.34
C CYS A 225 -10.93 -1.94 6.82
N LEU A 226 -11.31 -3.19 7.11
CA LEU A 226 -11.42 -3.73 8.47
C LEU A 226 -10.12 -4.37 8.98
N HIS A 227 -9.06 -4.39 8.17
CA HIS A 227 -7.84 -5.09 8.51
C HIS A 227 -6.82 -4.17 9.22
N PRO A 228 -6.60 -4.31 10.56
CA PRO A 228 -5.73 -3.45 11.33
C PRO A 228 -4.26 -3.88 11.18
N TYR A 229 -3.64 -3.52 10.07
CA TYR A 229 -2.26 -3.89 9.79
C TYR A 229 -1.42 -2.69 9.33
N SER A 230 -0.12 -2.88 9.24
CA SER A 230 0.82 -1.83 8.84
C SER A 230 0.48 -1.17 7.49
N ASP A 231 -0.17 -1.92 6.58
CA ASP A 231 -0.65 -1.41 5.28
C ASP A 231 -1.72 -0.32 5.46
N THR A 232 -2.67 -0.53 6.37
CA THR A 232 -3.72 0.44 6.68
C THR A 232 -3.14 1.63 7.45
N PHE A 233 -2.35 1.37 8.48
CA PHE A 233 -1.81 2.44 9.35
C PHE A 233 -0.72 3.28 8.69
N CYS A 234 -0.08 2.82 7.60
CA CYS A 234 0.82 3.66 6.81
C CYS A 234 0.09 4.60 5.84
N MET A 235 -1.21 4.40 5.55
CA MET A 235 -1.96 5.22 4.58
C MET A 235 -1.96 6.73 4.90
N PRO A 236 -2.21 7.21 6.14
CA PRO A 236 -2.19 8.64 6.44
C PRO A 236 -0.84 9.28 6.09
N PHE A 237 0.25 8.61 6.44
CA PHE A 237 1.61 9.07 6.15
C PHE A 237 1.91 9.04 4.65
N THR A 238 1.37 8.07 3.93
CA THR A 238 1.45 7.99 2.46
C THR A 238 0.66 9.14 1.80
N VAL A 239 -0.52 9.47 2.31
CA VAL A 239 -1.30 10.64 1.85
C VAL A 239 -0.51 11.93 2.07
N ILE A 240 0.12 12.09 3.24
CA ILE A 240 0.99 13.22 3.55
C ILE A 240 2.22 13.24 2.61
N ASN A 241 2.86 12.10 2.35
CA ASN A 241 3.94 11.99 1.36
C ASN A 241 3.48 12.43 -0.02
N CYS A 242 2.31 12.01 -0.49
CA CYS A 242 1.73 12.46 -1.75
C CYS A 242 1.49 13.98 -1.75
N ALA A 243 0.96 14.54 -0.66
CA ALA A 243 0.77 15.98 -0.53
C ALA A 243 2.10 16.76 -0.65
N PHE A 244 3.15 16.29 0.02
CA PHE A 244 4.49 16.87 -0.08
C PHE A 244 5.08 16.72 -1.49
N CYS A 245 4.92 15.54 -2.12
CA CYS A 245 5.38 15.31 -3.49
C CYS A 245 4.73 16.29 -4.47
N PHE A 246 3.40 16.42 -4.42
CA PHE A 246 2.69 17.37 -5.27
C PHE A 246 3.03 18.83 -4.93
N TRP A 247 3.22 19.16 -3.65
CA TRP A 247 3.67 20.48 -3.24
C TRP A 247 5.03 20.81 -3.84
N LEU A 248 6.04 19.94 -3.74
CA LEU A 248 7.36 20.16 -4.32
C LEU A 248 7.31 20.22 -5.85
N LEU A 249 6.54 19.35 -6.50
CA LEU A 249 6.36 19.36 -7.96
C LEU A 249 5.65 20.62 -8.46
N SER A 250 4.81 21.24 -7.64
CA SER A 250 4.10 22.49 -7.97
C SER A 250 4.99 23.74 -7.85
N GLN A 251 6.19 23.63 -7.26
CA GLN A 251 7.11 24.76 -7.21
C GLN A 251 7.70 25.04 -8.59
N LYS A 252 7.72 26.31 -9.00
CA LYS A 252 8.32 26.72 -10.27
C LYS A 252 9.82 26.43 -10.28
N THR A 253 10.49 26.79 -9.20
CA THR A 253 11.92 26.59 -8.99
C THR A 253 12.19 26.22 -7.54
N ILE A 254 13.17 25.36 -7.33
CA ILE A 254 13.74 25.10 -6.01
C ILE A 254 15.10 25.76 -6.00
N ASP A 255 15.13 27.04 -5.67
CA ASP A 255 16.32 27.90 -5.68
C ASP A 255 16.62 28.46 -4.28
N LYS A 256 17.61 29.36 -4.18
CA LYS A 256 17.95 29.99 -2.92
C LYS A 256 16.79 30.82 -2.35
N ALA A 257 15.99 31.47 -3.20
CA ALA A 257 14.85 32.28 -2.76
C ALA A 257 13.75 31.37 -2.17
N PHE A 258 13.52 30.19 -2.76
CA PHE A 258 12.63 29.16 -2.18
C PHE A 258 13.07 28.75 -0.78
N LEU A 259 14.38 28.47 -0.57
CA LEU A 259 14.91 28.06 0.73
C LEU A 259 15.04 29.23 1.73
N SER A 260 15.08 30.49 1.27
CA SER A 260 15.12 31.65 2.15
C SER A 260 13.83 31.91 2.92
N SER A 261 12.69 31.36 2.44
CA SER A 261 11.45 31.35 3.20
C SER A 261 11.51 30.26 4.26
N TRP A 262 11.56 30.63 5.54
CA TRP A 262 11.70 29.70 6.68
C TRP A 262 10.67 28.53 6.66
N LYS A 263 9.49 28.75 6.08
CA LYS A 263 8.44 27.73 5.97
C LYS A 263 8.86 26.54 5.10
N ASN A 264 9.60 26.78 4.02
CA ASN A 264 9.94 25.72 3.07
C ASN A 264 10.98 24.73 3.63
N PRO A 265 12.11 25.17 4.24
CA PRO A 265 13.02 24.25 4.92
C PRO A 265 12.35 23.45 6.03
N VAL A 266 11.48 24.08 6.83
CA VAL A 266 10.72 23.40 7.89
C VAL A 266 9.80 22.33 7.30
N LEU A 267 9.06 22.64 6.25
CA LEU A 267 8.19 21.65 5.57
C LEU A 267 8.99 20.49 4.98
N ILE A 268 10.17 20.75 4.39
CA ILE A 268 11.05 19.69 3.87
C ILE A 268 11.57 18.81 5.00
N PHE A 269 11.94 19.40 6.13
CA PHE A 269 12.37 18.66 7.32
C PHE A 269 11.22 17.78 7.88
N LEU A 270 10.01 18.36 8.01
CA LEU A 270 8.80 17.61 8.43
C LEU A 270 8.46 16.50 7.45
N PHE A 271 8.70 16.70 6.15
CA PHE A 271 8.56 15.61 5.16
C PHE A 271 9.54 14.48 5.47
N GLY A 272 10.78 14.77 5.84
CA GLY A 272 11.75 13.76 6.27
C GLY A 272 11.29 13.00 7.52
N LEU A 273 10.74 13.68 8.52
CA LEU A 273 10.14 13.03 9.71
C LEU A 273 9.01 12.07 9.30
N ASN A 274 8.07 12.52 8.48
CA ASN A 274 6.96 11.71 8.00
C ASN A 274 7.45 10.49 7.20
N LEU A 275 8.50 10.68 6.40
CA LEU A 275 9.11 9.60 5.63
C LEU A 275 9.70 8.50 6.54
N ALA A 276 10.30 8.86 7.67
CA ALA A 276 10.82 7.91 8.64
C ALA A 276 9.69 7.07 9.27
N VAL A 277 8.57 7.70 9.65
CA VAL A 277 7.39 6.98 10.15
C VAL A 277 6.83 6.04 9.09
N THR A 278 6.67 6.53 7.86
CA THR A 278 6.21 5.71 6.72
C THR A 278 7.11 4.48 6.52
N TYR A 279 8.44 4.69 6.51
CA TYR A 279 9.42 3.64 6.31
C TYR A 279 9.37 2.58 7.41
N ASN A 280 9.25 2.99 8.67
CA ASN A 280 9.21 2.07 9.81
C ASN A 280 7.87 1.32 9.94
N LEU A 281 6.77 1.85 9.39
CA LEU A 281 5.50 1.11 9.28
C LEU A 281 5.51 0.18 8.07
N LYS A 282 5.90 0.68 6.90
CA LYS A 282 5.87 -0.07 5.63
C LYS A 282 6.93 0.47 4.66
N PRO A 283 8.09 -0.17 4.53
CA PRO A 283 9.16 0.31 3.64
C PRO A 283 8.72 0.54 2.19
N SER A 284 7.80 -0.28 1.66
CA SER A 284 7.28 -0.12 0.30
C SER A 284 6.45 1.15 0.09
N ALA A 285 5.89 1.76 1.15
CA ALA A 285 5.10 2.97 1.06
C ALA A 285 5.94 4.24 0.77
N VAL A 286 7.28 4.13 0.73
CA VAL A 286 8.16 5.23 0.31
C VAL A 286 8.35 5.31 -1.22
N ILE A 287 7.85 4.36 -1.99
CA ILE A 287 7.97 4.34 -3.46
C ILE A 287 7.54 5.66 -4.13
N PRO A 288 6.43 6.32 -3.74
CA PRO A 288 6.05 7.62 -4.30
C PRO A 288 7.13 8.70 -4.14
N VAL A 289 7.92 8.63 -3.05
CA VAL A 289 9.03 9.57 -2.81
C VAL A 289 10.20 9.28 -3.75
N ILE A 290 10.48 8.02 -4.05
CA ILE A 290 11.48 7.64 -5.06
C ILE A 290 11.06 8.21 -6.43
N ALA A 291 9.80 8.08 -6.81
CA ALA A 291 9.26 8.66 -8.04
C ALA A 291 9.38 10.20 -8.05
N LEU A 292 9.13 10.86 -6.91
CA LEU A 292 9.38 12.31 -6.76
C LEU A 292 10.84 12.66 -7.02
N LEU A 293 11.80 11.94 -6.40
CA LEU A 293 13.23 12.20 -6.58
C LEU A 293 13.63 12.09 -8.05
N VAL A 294 13.15 11.06 -8.75
CA VAL A 294 13.36 10.91 -10.20
C VAL A 294 12.77 12.10 -10.97
N ALA A 295 11.54 12.51 -10.65
CA ALA A 295 10.90 13.66 -11.30
C ALA A 295 11.65 14.97 -11.04
N LEU A 296 12.17 15.18 -9.82
CA LEU A 296 12.98 16.36 -9.49
C LEU A 296 14.33 16.34 -10.21
N LEU A 297 14.98 15.19 -10.33
CA LEU A 297 16.20 15.02 -11.13
C LEU A 297 15.96 15.34 -12.61
N LEU A 298 14.83 14.92 -13.17
CA LEU A 298 14.45 15.26 -14.55
C LEU A 298 14.19 16.75 -14.75
N LYS A 299 13.72 17.46 -13.70
CA LYS A 299 13.53 18.93 -13.72
C LYS A 299 14.81 19.71 -13.44
N MET A 300 15.88 19.05 -13.00
CA MET A 300 17.08 19.72 -12.51
C MET A 300 17.77 20.54 -13.59
N ASN A 301 18.06 21.80 -13.26
CA ASN A 301 18.95 22.68 -14.02
C ASN A 301 20.19 22.96 -13.15
N ARG A 302 21.35 23.15 -13.77
CA ARG A 302 22.63 23.43 -13.05
C ARG A 302 22.50 24.56 -12.03
N ARG A 303 21.65 25.56 -12.29
CA ARG A 303 21.41 26.70 -11.39
C ARG A 303 20.73 26.34 -10.06
N TYR A 304 20.02 25.20 -10.03
CA TYR A 304 19.22 24.78 -8.87
C TYR A 304 19.82 23.58 -8.12
N CYS A 305 20.95 23.05 -8.59
CA CYS A 305 21.58 21.86 -7.98
C CYS A 305 21.87 22.04 -6.49
N VAL A 306 22.38 23.21 -6.09
CA VAL A 306 22.76 23.50 -4.69
C VAL A 306 21.53 23.54 -3.78
N ALA A 307 20.45 24.19 -4.22
CA ALA A 307 19.22 24.27 -3.44
C ALA A 307 18.50 22.92 -3.38
N LEU A 308 18.53 22.14 -4.45
CA LEU A 308 17.99 20.77 -4.44
C LEU A 308 18.80 19.88 -3.49
N LEU A 309 20.14 19.94 -3.54
CA LEU A 309 21.00 19.19 -2.61
C LEU A 309 20.74 19.59 -1.15
N ALA A 310 20.60 20.88 -0.86
CA ALA A 310 20.25 21.35 0.47
C ALA A 310 18.87 20.85 0.91
N SER A 311 17.88 20.78 0.02
CA SER A 311 16.56 20.20 0.30
C SER A 311 16.65 18.70 0.61
N LEU A 312 17.47 17.95 -0.12
CA LEU A 312 17.71 16.52 0.13
C LEU A 312 18.40 16.31 1.49
N ILE A 313 19.37 17.15 1.85
CA ILE A 313 20.05 17.09 3.15
C ILE A 313 19.06 17.39 4.28
N LEU A 314 18.19 18.40 4.13
CA LEU A 314 17.15 18.73 5.12
C LEU A 314 16.15 17.57 5.29
N MET A 315 15.71 16.97 4.20
CA MET A 315 14.82 15.80 4.22
C MET A 315 15.50 14.60 4.90
N ALA A 316 16.76 14.31 4.56
CA ALA A 316 17.56 13.28 5.20
C ALA A 316 17.77 13.56 6.69
N GLY A 317 18.02 14.82 7.06
CA GLY A 317 18.12 15.27 8.45
C GLY A 317 16.83 15.01 9.23
N GLY A 318 15.67 15.34 8.67
CA GLY A 318 14.37 15.00 9.25
C GLY A 318 14.17 13.50 9.41
N PHE A 319 14.49 12.73 8.37
CA PHE A 319 14.43 11.26 8.43
C PHE A 319 15.30 10.71 9.57
N LEU A 320 16.55 11.08 9.65
CA LEU A 320 17.48 10.61 10.68
C LEU A 320 17.05 11.07 12.08
N CYS A 321 16.53 12.27 12.22
CA CYS A 321 16.05 12.82 13.49
C CYS A 321 14.90 11.98 14.11
N ALA A 322 14.05 11.35 13.29
CA ALA A 322 13.02 10.43 13.76
C ALA A 322 13.50 8.99 13.83
N ASN A 323 14.25 8.53 12.82
CA ASN A 323 14.61 7.12 12.68
C ASN A 323 15.68 6.67 13.69
N VAL A 324 16.64 7.53 14.03
CA VAL A 324 17.70 7.17 14.98
C VAL A 324 17.17 6.98 16.40
N PRO A 325 16.38 7.91 16.99
CA PRO A 325 15.76 7.69 18.29
C PRO A 325 14.80 6.49 18.31
N TYR A 326 14.03 6.28 17.24
CA TYR A 326 13.15 5.12 17.11
C TYR A 326 13.93 3.81 17.17
N ASN A 327 14.98 3.66 16.37
CA ASN A 327 15.81 2.45 16.39
C ASN A 327 16.52 2.25 17.74
N HIS A 328 16.92 3.34 18.40
CA HIS A 328 17.47 3.26 19.75
C HIS A 328 16.41 2.76 20.74
N ALA A 329 15.20 3.29 20.70
CA ALA A 329 14.08 2.84 21.54
C ALA A 329 13.75 1.36 21.31
N VAL A 330 13.69 0.89 20.06
CA VAL A 330 13.48 -0.53 19.72
C VAL A 330 14.55 -1.42 20.36
N ARG A 331 15.81 -1.01 20.35
CA ARG A 331 16.93 -1.81 20.86
C ARG A 331 17.07 -1.80 22.38
N THR A 332 16.54 -0.79 23.05
CA THR A 332 16.74 -0.59 24.49
C THR A 332 15.52 -0.93 25.35
N GLN A 333 14.34 -1.02 24.75
CA GLN A 333 13.13 -1.41 25.47
C GLN A 333 13.20 -2.87 25.94
N GLN A 334 12.55 -3.17 27.08
CA GLN A 334 12.62 -4.47 27.74
C GLN A 334 11.33 -5.29 27.65
N LEU A 335 10.26 -4.73 27.09
CA LEU A 335 8.95 -5.40 27.03
C LEU A 335 8.98 -6.59 26.06
N VAL A 336 9.55 -6.37 24.90
CA VAL A 336 9.77 -7.36 23.82
C VAL A 336 11.20 -7.18 23.28
N PRO A 337 12.21 -7.67 24.03
CA PRO A 337 13.62 -7.38 23.73
C PRO A 337 14.00 -7.73 22.29
N TYR A 338 14.67 -6.81 21.63
CA TYR A 338 15.13 -7.01 20.26
C TYR A 338 16.40 -7.85 20.20
N ASN A 339 16.34 -8.94 19.48
CA ASN A 339 17.51 -9.78 19.18
C ASN A 339 17.84 -9.71 17.67
N HIS A 340 18.95 -9.05 17.36
CA HIS A 340 19.39 -8.87 15.97
C HIS A 340 19.63 -10.19 15.23
N GLU A 341 20.10 -11.21 15.92
CA GLU A 341 20.40 -12.51 15.31
C GLU A 341 19.14 -13.22 14.78
N LEU A 342 17.97 -12.89 15.32
CA LEU A 342 16.69 -13.43 14.84
C LEU A 342 16.15 -12.68 13.62
N SER A 343 16.67 -11.51 13.29
CA SER A 343 16.12 -10.67 12.21
C SER A 343 16.28 -11.31 10.84
N LEU A 344 15.24 -11.19 10.03
CA LEU A 344 15.30 -11.49 8.60
C LEU A 344 16.03 -10.35 7.88
N SER A 345 17.03 -10.71 7.10
CA SER A 345 17.81 -9.76 6.31
C SER A 345 17.04 -9.31 5.05
N PRO A 346 17.31 -8.12 4.48
CA PRO A 346 16.76 -7.73 3.17
C PRO A 346 17.01 -8.78 2.08
N GLN A 347 18.13 -9.49 2.16
CA GLN A 347 18.50 -10.57 1.23
C GLN A 347 17.52 -11.75 1.28
N HIS A 348 16.93 -12.04 2.46
CA HIS A 348 15.87 -13.04 2.59
C HIS A 348 14.69 -12.72 1.68
N TYR A 349 14.19 -11.48 1.73
CA TYR A 349 13.04 -11.07 0.92
C TYR A 349 13.35 -11.07 -0.59
N VAL A 350 14.59 -10.74 -0.97
CA VAL A 350 15.03 -10.83 -2.37
C VAL A 350 15.11 -12.29 -2.80
N MET A 351 15.73 -13.16 -1.99
CA MET A 351 15.87 -14.59 -2.27
C MET A 351 14.50 -15.27 -2.42
N MET A 352 13.62 -15.09 -1.44
CA MET A 352 12.28 -15.64 -1.44
C MET A 352 11.45 -15.10 -2.62
N GLY A 353 11.58 -13.79 -2.91
CA GLY A 353 10.93 -13.14 -4.05
C GLY A 353 11.41 -13.60 -5.43
N MET A 354 12.44 -14.45 -5.52
CA MET A 354 12.98 -15.04 -6.76
C MET A 354 12.56 -16.51 -6.96
N THR A 355 11.68 -17.06 -6.12
CA THR A 355 11.24 -18.46 -6.16
C THR A 355 9.79 -18.61 -6.60
N GLY A 356 9.45 -19.67 -7.31
CA GLY A 356 8.08 -20.06 -7.63
C GLY A 356 7.25 -18.92 -8.20
N THR A 357 6.22 -18.49 -7.47
CA THR A 357 5.36 -17.36 -7.84
C THR A 357 5.92 -15.99 -7.45
N GLY A 358 7.04 -15.97 -6.70
CA GLY A 358 7.66 -14.74 -6.16
C GLY A 358 7.00 -14.23 -4.87
N GLY A 359 6.10 -15.01 -4.26
CA GLY A 359 5.46 -14.73 -2.98
C GLY A 359 6.15 -15.40 -1.80
N TYR A 360 5.47 -15.38 -0.63
CA TYR A 360 5.92 -16.06 0.58
C TYR A 360 5.98 -17.58 0.37
N LEU A 361 7.08 -18.18 0.83
CA LEU A 361 7.29 -19.62 0.82
C LEU A 361 7.92 -20.05 2.15
N GLU A 362 7.25 -20.93 2.89
CA GLU A 362 7.68 -21.39 4.21
C GLU A 362 9.06 -22.04 4.17
N SER A 363 9.36 -22.82 3.14
CA SER A 363 10.68 -23.47 2.99
C SER A 363 11.84 -22.45 2.88
N GLU A 364 11.61 -21.30 2.25
CA GLU A 364 12.62 -20.24 2.15
C GLU A 364 12.81 -19.51 3.49
N TYR A 365 11.73 -19.36 4.25
CA TYR A 365 11.78 -18.85 5.60
C TYR A 365 12.58 -19.78 6.51
N GLN A 366 12.27 -21.08 6.50
CA GLN A 366 12.96 -22.09 7.30
C GLN A 366 14.44 -22.20 6.89
N PHE A 367 14.76 -22.13 5.61
CA PHE A 367 16.15 -22.08 5.13
C PHE A 367 16.90 -20.90 5.76
N THR A 368 16.34 -19.70 5.74
CA THR A 368 17.00 -18.54 6.35
C THR A 368 17.15 -18.72 7.87
N MET A 369 16.11 -19.22 8.55
CA MET A 369 16.11 -19.37 10.00
C MET A 369 16.98 -20.52 10.49
N SER A 370 17.37 -21.45 9.65
CA SER A 370 18.34 -22.51 10.00
C SER A 370 19.76 -21.99 10.24
N HIS A 371 20.06 -20.75 9.86
CA HIS A 371 21.34 -20.09 10.12
C HIS A 371 21.27 -19.28 11.43
N LEU A 372 22.24 -19.45 12.30
CA LEU A 372 22.17 -18.95 13.68
C LEU A 372 22.44 -17.45 13.78
N THR A 373 23.39 -16.93 13.01
CA THR A 373 23.75 -15.52 13.07
C THR A 373 23.16 -14.72 11.91
N TYR A 374 22.94 -13.43 12.12
CA TYR A 374 22.45 -12.53 11.07
C TYR A 374 23.38 -12.51 9.85
N GLN A 375 24.71 -12.56 10.07
CA GLN A 375 25.68 -12.57 8.98
C GLN A 375 25.63 -13.88 8.17
N GLU A 376 25.49 -15.02 8.82
CA GLU A 376 25.29 -16.31 8.12
C GLU A 376 24.02 -16.29 7.26
N LYS A 377 22.92 -15.72 7.76
CA LYS A 377 21.69 -15.53 7.00
C LYS A 377 21.92 -14.68 5.74
N VAL A 378 22.64 -13.55 5.89
CA VAL A 378 22.99 -12.67 4.76
C VAL A 378 23.81 -13.42 3.71
N ASP A 379 24.84 -14.14 4.14
CA ASP A 379 25.77 -14.84 3.22
C ASP A 379 25.08 -16.01 2.51
N ALA A 380 24.30 -16.81 3.23
CA ALA A 380 23.54 -17.92 2.67
C ALA A 380 22.50 -17.43 1.65
N ASN A 381 21.73 -16.41 2.00
CA ASN A 381 20.72 -15.82 1.09
C ASN A 381 21.40 -15.22 -0.16
N ASN A 382 22.51 -14.52 -0.01
CA ASN A 382 23.28 -13.99 -1.14
C ASN A 382 23.81 -15.09 -2.06
N ALA A 383 24.26 -16.23 -1.50
CA ALA A 383 24.71 -17.36 -2.27
C ALA A 383 23.58 -17.93 -3.15
N VAL A 384 22.39 -18.10 -2.56
CA VAL A 384 21.19 -18.57 -3.28
C VAL A 384 20.74 -17.56 -4.35
N ILE A 385 20.73 -16.26 -4.04
CA ILE A 385 20.42 -15.20 -5.04
C ILE A 385 21.35 -15.31 -6.24
N LYS A 386 22.66 -15.38 -6.01
CA LYS A 386 23.67 -15.51 -7.09
C LYS A 386 23.46 -16.79 -7.91
N GLN A 387 23.18 -17.91 -7.24
CA GLN A 387 22.88 -19.17 -7.91
C GLN A 387 21.64 -19.06 -8.81
N ARG A 388 20.53 -18.52 -8.30
CA ARG A 388 19.28 -18.34 -9.06
C ARG A 388 19.47 -17.41 -10.26
N LEU A 389 20.16 -16.29 -10.08
CA LEU A 389 20.46 -15.37 -11.20
C LEU A 389 21.26 -16.06 -12.30
N ARG A 390 22.21 -16.92 -11.95
CA ARG A 390 22.97 -17.71 -12.93
C ARG A 390 22.09 -18.74 -13.63
N GLN A 391 21.23 -19.43 -12.88
CA GLN A 391 20.31 -20.45 -13.42
C GLN A 391 19.28 -19.85 -14.38
N TYR A 392 18.69 -18.71 -14.00
CA TYR A 392 17.72 -18.00 -14.86
C TYR A 392 18.38 -17.42 -16.11
N GLY A 393 19.59 -16.88 -15.99
CA GLY A 393 20.15 -16.01 -17.02
C GLY A 393 19.25 -14.81 -17.30
N VAL A 394 19.57 -14.01 -18.31
CA VAL A 394 18.80 -12.79 -18.64
C VAL A 394 17.38 -13.11 -19.10
N VAL A 395 17.22 -14.07 -20.01
CA VAL A 395 15.93 -14.43 -20.59
C VAL A 395 15.02 -15.09 -19.55
N GLY A 396 15.55 -16.08 -18.81
CA GLY A 396 14.77 -16.78 -17.77
C GLY A 396 14.32 -15.84 -16.66
N TYR A 397 15.19 -14.90 -16.22
CA TYR A 397 14.82 -13.93 -15.19
C TYR A 397 13.75 -12.94 -15.69
N SER A 398 13.84 -12.50 -16.94
CA SER A 398 12.80 -11.65 -17.53
C SER A 398 11.45 -12.39 -17.61
N THR A 399 11.46 -13.65 -18.03
CA THR A 399 10.26 -14.51 -18.03
C THR A 399 9.69 -14.69 -16.63
N PHE A 400 10.56 -14.93 -15.63
CA PHE A 400 10.15 -15.01 -14.22
C PHE A 400 9.49 -13.71 -13.74
N LEU A 401 10.06 -12.54 -14.03
CA LEU A 401 9.47 -11.25 -13.66
C LEU A 401 8.08 -11.04 -14.27
N LEU A 402 7.88 -11.44 -15.54
CA LEU A 402 6.56 -11.40 -16.18
C LEU A 402 5.57 -12.35 -15.51
N THR A 403 6.02 -13.55 -15.14
CA THR A 403 5.21 -14.51 -14.38
C THR A 403 4.85 -13.99 -12.99
N LYS A 404 5.82 -13.43 -12.28
CA LYS A 404 5.61 -12.79 -10.98
C LYS A 404 4.59 -11.65 -11.08
N PHE A 405 4.75 -10.75 -12.06
CA PHE A 405 3.80 -9.67 -12.30
C PHE A 405 2.39 -10.22 -12.58
N ARG A 406 2.29 -11.27 -13.41
CA ARG A 406 1.03 -11.96 -13.67
C ARG A 406 0.37 -12.44 -12.39
N ASN A 407 1.11 -13.16 -11.53
CA ASN A 407 0.59 -13.74 -10.30
C ASN A 407 0.07 -12.68 -9.31
N PHE A 408 0.67 -11.48 -9.31
CA PHE A 408 0.25 -10.39 -8.43
C PHE A 408 -0.92 -9.57 -8.96
N THR A 409 -1.21 -9.61 -10.26
CA THR A 409 -2.13 -8.64 -10.87
C THR A 409 -3.31 -9.25 -11.59
N SER A 410 -3.27 -10.54 -11.92
CA SER A 410 -4.23 -11.14 -12.86
C SER A 410 -5.64 -11.35 -12.31
N ASP A 411 -5.80 -11.57 -11.01
CA ASP A 411 -7.11 -11.82 -10.41
C ASP A 411 -7.81 -10.53 -9.91
N GLY A 412 -7.07 -9.45 -9.75
CA GLY A 412 -7.60 -8.17 -9.28
C GLY A 412 -8.11 -8.16 -7.83
N SER A 413 -8.00 -9.30 -7.13
CA SER A 413 -8.53 -9.45 -5.76
C SER A 413 -7.64 -8.84 -4.69
N PHE A 414 -6.41 -8.48 -5.03
CA PHE A 414 -5.37 -8.09 -4.05
C PHE A 414 -5.21 -9.12 -2.92
N GLY A 415 -5.50 -10.39 -3.21
CA GLY A 415 -5.43 -11.48 -2.25
C GLY A 415 -6.64 -11.62 -1.33
N VAL A 416 -7.71 -10.84 -1.51
CA VAL A 416 -8.93 -10.94 -0.66
C VAL A 416 -9.46 -12.37 -0.61
N GLN A 417 -9.56 -13.07 -1.73
CA GLN A 417 -10.09 -14.44 -1.74
C GLN A 417 -9.25 -15.43 -0.96
N ARG A 418 -7.92 -15.31 -1.03
CA ARG A 418 -7.01 -16.15 -0.25
C ARG A 418 -7.13 -15.86 1.24
N TYR A 419 -7.23 -14.60 1.61
CA TYR A 419 -7.32 -14.18 3.00
C TYR A 419 -8.77 -14.24 3.51
N ALA A 420 -9.79 -14.02 2.67
CA ALA A 420 -11.18 -14.16 3.07
C ALA A 420 -11.50 -15.58 3.59
N GLY A 421 -10.95 -16.63 2.95
CA GLY A 421 -11.08 -18.00 3.44
C GLY A 421 -10.40 -18.30 4.77
N ASN A 422 -9.37 -17.52 5.15
CA ASN A 422 -8.57 -17.73 6.35
C ASN A 422 -8.70 -16.60 7.39
N VAL A 423 -8.99 -15.37 6.93
CA VAL A 423 -9.03 -14.14 7.72
C VAL A 423 -10.46 -13.75 8.11
N PHE A 424 -11.42 -14.03 7.24
CA PHE A 424 -12.84 -13.75 7.46
C PHE A 424 -13.62 -15.05 7.73
N LEU A 425 -12.97 -16.04 8.37
CA LEU A 425 -13.66 -17.22 8.85
C LEU A 425 -14.82 -16.78 9.74
N PRO A 426 -15.96 -17.51 9.71
CA PRO A 426 -17.05 -17.31 10.65
C PRO A 426 -16.59 -17.75 12.05
N ARG A 427 -15.73 -16.94 12.68
CA ARG A 427 -15.43 -17.09 14.09
C ARG A 427 -16.48 -16.31 14.86
N PRO A 428 -17.18 -16.96 15.79
CA PRO A 428 -18.18 -16.27 16.62
C PRO A 428 -17.52 -15.13 17.40
N PHE A 429 -18.25 -14.02 17.56
CA PHE A 429 -17.86 -13.02 18.54
C PHE A 429 -18.01 -13.62 19.94
N ALA A 430 -17.08 -13.34 20.84
CA ALA A 430 -17.21 -13.75 22.25
C ALA A 430 -18.42 -13.08 22.93
N ASN A 431 -18.87 -11.94 22.44
CA ASN A 431 -20.06 -11.25 22.90
C ASN A 431 -21.30 -11.81 22.17
N GLU A 432 -22.21 -12.47 22.91
CA GLU A 432 -23.41 -13.09 22.37
C GLU A 432 -24.29 -12.18 21.49
N PRO A 433 -24.62 -10.94 21.90
CA PRO A 433 -25.35 -10.02 21.03
C PRO A 433 -24.67 -9.72 19.70
N LEU A 434 -23.35 -9.55 19.69
CA LEU A 434 -22.58 -9.32 18.46
C LEU A 434 -22.54 -10.57 17.59
N ASN A 435 -22.43 -11.75 18.21
CA ASN A 435 -22.46 -13.02 17.49
C ASN A 435 -23.80 -13.27 16.81
N ALA A 436 -24.91 -12.98 17.47
CA ALA A 436 -26.23 -13.09 16.87
C ALA A 436 -26.41 -12.20 15.63
N VAL A 437 -25.83 -10.99 15.65
CA VAL A 437 -25.80 -10.10 14.46
C VAL A 437 -24.91 -10.68 13.38
N HIS A 438 -23.75 -11.20 13.72
CA HIS A 438 -22.82 -11.85 12.80
C HIS A 438 -23.46 -13.05 12.09
N GLU A 439 -24.05 -13.96 12.82
CA GLU A 439 -24.70 -15.16 12.26
C GLU A 439 -25.79 -14.84 11.26
N ASN A 440 -26.54 -13.74 11.48
CA ASN A 440 -27.56 -13.29 10.54
C ASN A 440 -26.98 -12.63 9.28
N LEU A 441 -25.83 -11.96 9.37
CA LEU A 441 -25.22 -11.22 8.27
C LEU A 441 -24.19 -12.03 7.48
N TRP A 442 -23.60 -13.05 8.09
CA TRP A 442 -22.55 -13.89 7.46
C TRP A 442 -22.99 -14.51 6.12
N PRO A 443 -24.19 -15.11 5.99
CA PRO A 443 -24.60 -15.66 4.70
C PRO A 443 -24.67 -14.60 3.59
N PHE A 444 -25.03 -13.36 3.94
CA PHE A 444 -25.03 -12.23 3.00
C PHE A 444 -23.60 -11.82 2.62
N ALA A 445 -22.67 -11.77 3.58
CA ALA A 445 -21.26 -11.44 3.31
C ALA A 445 -20.60 -12.47 2.38
N VAL A 446 -20.87 -13.77 2.59
CA VAL A 446 -20.40 -14.85 1.72
C VAL A 446 -20.97 -14.73 0.30
N TRP A 447 -22.22 -14.28 0.18
CA TRP A 447 -22.87 -14.11 -1.13
C TRP A 447 -22.34 -12.89 -1.89
N CYS A 448 -21.88 -11.85 -1.17
CA CYS A 448 -21.36 -10.60 -1.77
C CYS A 448 -19.84 -10.64 -2.06
N GLY A 449 -19.08 -11.58 -1.48
CA GLY A 449 -17.63 -11.76 -1.67
C GLY A 449 -17.33 -12.79 -2.73
#